data_06a1c7ad3180b62362a14b1bb727f8a7
#
_entry.id   06a1c7ad3180b62362a14b1bb727f8a7
#
_cell.length_a   1.000
_cell.length_b   1.000
_cell.length_c   1.000
_cell.angle_alpha   90.00
_cell.angle_beta   90.00
_cell.angle_gamma   90.00
#
_symmetry.space_group_name_H-M   'P 1'
#
loop_
_entity.id
_entity.type
_entity.pdbx_description
1 polymer ?
#
loop_
_entity_poly.entity_id
_entity_poly.type
_entity_poly.pdbx_seq_one_letter_code
_entity_poly.pdbx_strand_id
1 'polypeptide(L)'
;MAHESEPRRFRSAPDTVAERLGDELVLIHMKTDRMFLLKGTGARVWELLSTGYEVAGIQQRMSKEFEATEAQLATDIHDLIASLRAEQLISPDE
;
A
#
# COMPACT_ATOMS: atom_id res chain seq x y z
N MET A 1 -1.87 -30.24 -1.52
CA MET A 1 -1.23 -29.20 -2.19
C MET A 1 -1.35 -27.85 -1.50
N ALA A 2 -0.24 -27.28 -1.27
CA ALA A 2 -0.26 -26.00 -0.61
C ALA A 2 -0.81 -24.95 -1.54
N HIS A 3 -1.70 -24.19 -1.01
CA HIS A 3 -2.36 -23.16 -1.74
C HIS A 3 -1.96 -21.85 -1.11
N GLU A 4 -1.13 -21.13 -1.79
CA GLU A 4 -0.63 -19.90 -1.21
C GLU A 4 -1.70 -18.84 -1.25
N SER A 5 -2.10 -18.39 -0.09
CA SER A 5 -3.01 -17.27 0.01
C SER A 5 -2.22 -15.98 -0.01
N GLU A 6 -2.82 -14.98 -0.64
CA GLU A 6 -2.27 -13.64 -0.52
C GLU A 6 -2.35 -13.20 0.93
N PRO A 7 -1.34 -12.49 1.43
CA PRO A 7 -1.44 -11.93 2.78
C PRO A 7 -2.63 -10.98 2.87
N ARG A 8 -3.31 -11.03 4.00
CA ARG A 8 -4.47 -10.17 4.21
C ARG A 8 -4.06 -8.77 4.64
N ARG A 9 -2.95 -8.66 5.31
CA ARG A 9 -2.46 -7.39 5.85
C ARG A 9 -1.00 -7.24 5.54
N PHE A 10 -0.60 -5.99 5.51
CA PHE A 10 0.79 -5.63 5.34
C PHE A 10 1.15 -4.58 6.36
N ARG A 11 2.42 -4.43 6.59
CA ARG A 11 2.92 -3.37 7.46
C ARG A 11 4.10 -2.70 6.75
N SER A 12 4.40 -1.49 7.19
CA SER A 12 5.59 -0.79 6.73
C SER A 12 6.82 -1.63 7.12
N ALA A 13 7.71 -1.82 6.18
CA ALA A 13 8.96 -2.53 6.48
C ALA A 13 9.81 -1.71 7.44
N PRO A 14 10.65 -2.35 8.28
CA PRO A 14 11.38 -1.63 9.33
C PRO A 14 12.27 -0.51 8.82
N ASP A 15 12.77 -0.62 7.60
CA ASP A 15 13.69 0.37 7.05
C ASP A 15 13.00 1.40 6.18
N THR A 16 11.69 1.49 6.26
CA THR A 16 10.91 2.42 5.46
C THR A 16 10.49 3.61 6.31
N VAL A 17 10.71 4.80 5.78
CA VAL A 17 10.27 6.05 6.39
C VAL A 17 9.26 6.69 5.46
N ALA A 18 8.16 7.17 6.02
CA ALA A 18 7.12 7.84 5.25
C ALA A 18 7.01 9.28 5.72
N GLU A 19 7.00 10.19 4.76
CA GLU A 19 6.90 11.60 5.04
C GLU A 19 5.80 12.22 4.20
N ARG A 20 4.86 12.89 4.84
CA ARG A 20 3.78 13.53 4.10
C ARG A 20 4.13 14.96 3.77
N LEU A 21 3.99 15.31 2.51
CA LEU A 21 4.25 16.66 2.02
C LEU A 21 2.99 17.14 1.28
N GLY A 22 2.07 17.76 2.00
CA GLY A 22 0.81 18.18 1.42
C GLY A 22 -0.02 16.99 0.99
N ASP A 23 -0.35 16.93 -0.30
CA ASP A 23 -1.14 15.82 -0.86
C ASP A 23 -0.28 14.63 -1.24
N GLU A 24 1.03 14.76 -1.11
CA GLU A 24 1.95 13.74 -1.55
C GLU A 24 2.55 13.03 -0.36
N LEU A 25 2.98 11.80 -0.60
CA LEU A 25 3.64 11.01 0.41
C LEU A 25 4.94 10.49 -0.17
N VAL A 26 6.03 10.76 0.53
CA VAL A 26 7.35 10.29 0.11
C VAL A 26 7.72 9.11 0.98
N LEU A 27 8.07 8.00 0.33
CA LEU A 27 8.57 6.81 1.01
C LEU A 27 10.06 6.71 0.73
N ILE A 28 10.83 6.48 1.77
CA ILE A 28 12.28 6.35 1.65
C ILE A 28 12.68 5.01 2.26
N HIS A 29 13.41 4.23 1.46
CA HIS A 29 13.97 2.98 1.96
C HIS A 29 15.38 3.28 2.44
N MET A 30 15.59 3.19 3.74
CA MET A 30 16.84 3.65 4.34
C MET A 30 18.06 2.83 3.93
N LYS A 31 17.86 1.58 3.55
CA LYS A 31 18.99 0.73 3.16
C LYS A 31 19.38 0.89 1.72
N THR A 32 18.41 1.12 0.84
CA THR A 32 18.70 1.25 -0.59
C THR A 32 18.78 2.69 -1.03
N ASP A 33 18.44 3.63 -0.17
CA ASP A 33 18.41 5.08 -0.46
C ASP A 33 17.43 5.42 -1.59
N ARG A 34 16.48 4.55 -1.87
CA ARG A 34 15.52 4.80 -2.93
C ARG A 34 14.32 5.55 -2.36
N MET A 35 13.80 6.45 -3.17
CA MET A 35 12.66 7.27 -2.82
C MET A 35 11.52 7.00 -3.78
N PHE A 36 10.31 7.03 -3.23
CA PHE A 36 9.09 6.78 -4.01
C PHE A 36 8.07 7.83 -3.64
N LEU A 37 7.35 8.31 -4.64
CA LEU A 37 6.35 9.34 -4.43
C LEU A 37 4.97 8.76 -4.69
N LEU A 38 4.09 8.88 -3.72
CA LEU A 38 2.70 8.46 -3.85
C LEU A 38 1.81 9.68 -3.77
N LYS A 39 0.76 9.69 -4.61
CA LYS A 39 -0.21 10.77 -4.63
C LYS A 39 -1.62 10.20 -4.66
N GLY A 40 -2.58 11.00 -4.22
CA GLY A 40 -3.98 10.67 -4.37
C GLY A 40 -4.34 9.33 -3.79
N THR A 41 -4.87 8.44 -4.63
CA THR A 41 -5.31 7.13 -4.18
C THR A 41 -4.17 6.30 -3.64
N GLY A 42 -2.99 6.39 -4.26
CA GLY A 42 -1.84 5.63 -3.79
C GLY A 42 -1.42 6.02 -2.39
N ALA A 43 -1.39 7.32 -2.11
CA ALA A 43 -1.05 7.80 -0.77
C ALA A 43 -2.08 7.34 0.25
N ARG A 44 -3.37 7.36 -0.13
CA ARG A 44 -4.42 6.92 0.78
C ARG A 44 -4.33 5.43 1.07
N VAL A 45 -4.03 4.63 0.06
CA VAL A 45 -3.83 3.19 0.25
C VAL A 45 -2.70 2.94 1.25
N TRP A 46 -1.60 3.67 1.10
CA TRP A 46 -0.48 3.52 2.04
C TRP A 46 -0.92 3.84 3.46
N GLU A 47 -1.68 4.92 3.65
CA GLU A 47 -2.14 5.29 4.98
C GLU A 47 -2.94 4.19 5.63
N LEU A 48 -3.88 3.62 4.88
CA LEU A 48 -4.72 2.56 5.41
C LEU A 48 -3.92 1.29 5.67
N LEU A 49 -3.06 0.96 4.73
CA LEU A 49 -2.24 -0.23 4.84
C LEU A 49 -1.30 -0.17 6.05
N SER A 50 -0.63 0.95 6.24
CA SER A 50 0.31 1.11 7.33
C SER A 50 -0.36 1.22 8.69
N THR A 51 -1.67 1.50 8.71
CA THR A 51 -2.43 1.52 9.96
C THR A 51 -2.97 0.14 10.35
N GLY A 52 -2.82 -0.85 9.47
CA GLY A 52 -3.22 -2.21 9.80
C GLY A 52 -4.50 -2.69 9.15
N TYR A 53 -5.05 -1.94 8.22
CA TYR A 53 -6.24 -2.38 7.51
C TYR A 53 -5.93 -3.60 6.64
N GLU A 54 -6.86 -4.52 6.58
CA GLU A 54 -6.77 -5.62 5.62
C GLU A 54 -7.00 -5.09 4.22
N VAL A 55 -6.42 -5.77 3.23
CA VAL A 55 -6.54 -5.34 1.83
C VAL A 55 -8.01 -5.23 1.42
N ALA A 56 -8.83 -6.19 1.83
CA ALA A 56 -10.27 -6.14 1.51
C ALA A 56 -10.93 -4.90 2.12
N GLY A 57 -10.52 -4.53 3.33
CA GLY A 57 -11.05 -3.33 3.98
C GLY A 57 -10.60 -2.06 3.27
N ILE A 58 -9.37 -2.06 2.76
CA ILE A 58 -8.88 -0.94 1.99
C ILE A 58 -9.72 -0.74 0.75
N GLN A 59 -10.02 -1.83 0.03
CA GLN A 59 -10.85 -1.74 -1.17
C GLN A 59 -12.22 -1.16 -0.86
N GLN A 60 -12.84 -1.62 0.22
CA GLN A 60 -14.15 -1.12 0.61
C GLN A 60 -14.11 0.36 0.95
N ARG A 61 -13.08 0.75 1.70
CA ARG A 61 -12.94 2.15 2.10
C ARG A 61 -12.71 3.04 0.91
N MET A 62 -11.84 2.61 0.01
CA MET A 62 -11.53 3.40 -1.17
C MET A 62 -12.73 3.56 -2.07
N SER A 63 -13.58 2.54 -2.17
CA SER A 63 -14.77 2.64 -3.02
C SER A 63 -15.76 3.66 -2.49
N LYS A 64 -15.70 3.96 -1.19
CA LYS A 64 -16.55 4.99 -0.60
C LYS A 64 -15.96 6.39 -0.72
N GLU A 65 -14.64 6.48 -0.79
CA GLU A 65 -13.96 7.77 -0.80
C GLU A 65 -13.70 8.29 -2.21
N PHE A 66 -13.62 7.40 -3.20
CA PHE A 66 -13.24 7.79 -4.55
C PHE A 66 -14.26 7.25 -5.55
N GLU A 67 -14.44 8.01 -6.62
CA GLU A 67 -15.34 7.61 -7.70
C GLU A 67 -14.60 6.71 -8.68
N ALA A 68 -14.62 5.43 -8.40
CA ALA A 68 -13.98 4.43 -9.25
C ALA A 68 -14.72 3.12 -9.09
N THR A 69 -14.69 2.29 -10.12
CA THR A 69 -15.31 0.97 -10.02
C THR A 69 -14.51 0.08 -9.09
N GLU A 70 -15.19 -0.92 -8.54
CA GLU A 70 -14.50 -1.88 -7.68
C GLU A 70 -13.41 -2.61 -8.43
N ALA A 71 -13.66 -2.94 -9.70
CA ALA A 71 -12.66 -3.62 -10.51
C ALA A 71 -11.42 -2.77 -10.71
N GLN A 72 -11.62 -1.49 -10.98
CA GLN A 72 -10.50 -0.56 -11.16
C GLN A 72 -9.70 -0.43 -9.87
N LEU A 73 -10.38 -0.26 -8.74
CA LEU A 73 -9.72 -0.12 -7.45
C LEU A 73 -8.96 -1.40 -7.08
N ALA A 74 -9.56 -2.56 -7.33
CA ALA A 74 -8.91 -3.81 -7.02
C ALA A 74 -7.61 -3.95 -7.80
N THR A 75 -7.63 -3.61 -9.09
CA THR A 75 -6.44 -3.68 -9.93
C THR A 75 -5.40 -2.69 -9.44
N ASP A 76 -5.78 -1.45 -9.20
CA ASP A 76 -4.84 -0.41 -8.80
C ASP A 76 -4.21 -0.73 -7.44
N ILE A 77 -5.00 -1.20 -6.50
CA ILE A 77 -4.50 -1.54 -5.18
C ILE A 77 -3.56 -2.74 -5.27
N HIS A 78 -3.95 -3.74 -6.06
CA HIS A 78 -3.12 -4.92 -6.23
C HIS A 78 -1.78 -4.55 -6.86
N ASP A 79 -1.80 -3.72 -7.90
CA ASP A 79 -0.57 -3.30 -8.57
C ASP A 79 0.33 -2.50 -7.65
N LEU A 80 -0.27 -1.63 -6.84
CA LEU A 80 0.50 -0.83 -5.90
C LEU A 80 1.16 -1.72 -4.85
N ILE A 81 0.40 -2.66 -4.30
CA ILE A 81 0.95 -3.58 -3.29
C ILE A 81 2.09 -4.38 -3.89
N ALA A 82 1.94 -4.87 -5.13
CA ALA A 82 3.00 -5.62 -5.78
C ALA A 82 4.26 -4.78 -5.92
N SER A 83 4.11 -3.51 -6.29
CA SER A 83 5.24 -2.61 -6.44
C SER A 83 5.92 -2.34 -5.09
N LEU A 84 5.11 -2.10 -4.05
CA LEU A 84 5.65 -1.84 -2.72
C LEU A 84 6.39 -3.05 -2.16
N ARG A 85 5.88 -4.24 -2.45
CA ARG A 85 6.57 -5.47 -2.02
C ARG A 85 7.87 -5.65 -2.78
N ALA A 86 7.86 -5.41 -4.09
CA ALA A 86 9.05 -5.56 -4.91
C ALA A 86 10.17 -4.63 -4.44
N GLU A 87 9.80 -3.46 -3.94
CA GLU A 87 10.78 -2.49 -3.44
C GLU A 87 11.07 -2.67 -1.95
N GLN A 88 10.48 -3.68 -1.33
CA GLN A 88 10.70 -4.01 0.08
C GLN A 88 10.30 -2.88 1.02
N LEU A 89 9.25 -2.15 0.64
CA LEU A 89 8.72 -1.07 1.47
C LEU A 89 7.65 -1.56 2.43
N ILE A 90 7.06 -2.70 2.14
CA ILE A 90 6.08 -3.34 3.02
C ILE A 90 6.40 -4.81 3.14
N SER A 91 5.90 -5.41 4.20
CA SER A 91 6.02 -6.85 4.39
C SER A 91 4.68 -7.38 4.93
N PRO A 92 4.40 -8.67 4.69
CA PRO A 92 3.18 -9.25 5.25
C PRO A 92 3.15 -9.14 6.76
N ASP A 93 1.97 -8.84 7.28
CA ASP A 93 1.75 -8.74 8.72
C ASP A 93 0.76 -9.81 9.12
N GLU A 94 1.27 -10.99 9.38
CA GLU A 94 0.44 -12.13 9.76
C GLU A 94 0.87 -12.77 11.05
#